data_65b5e17c316173b07b42dd72361382b1
#
_entry.id   65b5e17c316173b07b42dd72361382b1
#
_cell.length_a   1.000
_cell.length_b   1.000
_cell.length_c   1.000
_cell.angle_alpha   90.00
_cell.angle_beta   90.00
_cell.angle_gamma   90.00
#
_symmetry.space_group_name_H-M   'P 1'
#
loop_
_entity.id
_entity.type
_entity.pdbx_description
1 polymer ?
#
loop_
_entity_poly.entity_id
_entity_poly.type
_entity_poly.pdbx_seq_one_letter_code
_entity_poly.pdbx_strand_id
1 'polypeptide(L)'
;MRFILSGCLFLLALSLPAQPELAAWILNTDGEAGQFWNGNNLVQMQEECDVQLVQFSDDFVYVHSNGIPRYPTAPFPDGNPSQATAQDYLFQIPRNPEEGPSGGTATGLGHTGVLINGVVIFNAQDAFSYNNQGVWHQNGGFFENGGFDCAKGHPAMGQYHHHQVPTAFDDSFAPTSDVCDDFPSEALFTLDMAEHSPLIGYAFDGYPIYGPYGFANADGSGGIARMETGWQLRDIVVRQTLPDGTALAPNQYGPDVGALVTPPIPPGAAPVAAVLGAYIEDHEFVTGSGSLDEFNGRFAVTPEYPEGTYAYYATVDEDHNGQYPYFFPAYRGVVETDNFGGGPGPGGGGGTNVTIDEAVETWTGSVSGVSQTLNQPADFYAYPNPVRDVVRFAGILPERVEVYDAMGRCVASWSATAMGQGLSLTGWPAGTYCCKDLTTGQHTMLILHP
;
A
#
# COMPACT_ATOMS: atom_id res chain seq x y z
N MET A 1 -43.29 -8.12 -53.57
CA MET A 1 -41.98 -7.56 -53.13
C MET A 1 -42.14 -7.09 -51.70
N ARG A 2 -41.75 -7.95 -50.72
CA ARG A 2 -41.83 -7.62 -49.30
C ARG A 2 -40.42 -7.22 -48.83
N PHE A 3 -40.26 -5.98 -48.44
CA PHE A 3 -39.03 -5.49 -47.83
C PHE A 3 -39.05 -5.85 -46.34
N ILE A 4 -38.09 -6.66 -45.90
CA ILE A 4 -37.84 -6.95 -44.51
C ILE A 4 -36.84 -5.89 -44.04
N LEU A 5 -37.32 -4.96 -43.19
CA LEU A 5 -36.46 -4.00 -42.49
C LEU A 5 -35.80 -4.75 -41.31
N SER A 6 -34.51 -5.07 -41.45
CA SER A 6 -33.73 -5.63 -40.37
C SER A 6 -33.24 -4.47 -39.48
N GLY A 7 -33.91 -4.26 -38.34
CA GLY A 7 -33.48 -3.32 -37.33
C GLY A 7 -32.28 -3.85 -36.56
N CYS A 8 -31.11 -3.30 -36.79
CA CYS A 8 -29.98 -3.49 -35.88
C CYS A 8 -30.26 -2.80 -34.54
N LEU A 9 -30.54 -3.62 -33.53
CA LEU A 9 -30.57 -3.15 -32.14
C LEU A 9 -29.12 -2.92 -31.70
N PHE A 10 -28.69 -1.67 -31.67
CA PHE A 10 -27.44 -1.29 -31.00
C PHE A 10 -27.69 -1.43 -29.48
N LEU A 11 -27.21 -2.51 -28.87
CA LEU A 11 -27.00 -2.57 -27.44
C LEU A 11 -25.88 -1.58 -27.10
N LEU A 12 -26.24 -0.41 -26.59
CA LEU A 12 -25.32 0.41 -25.83
C LEU A 12 -24.96 -0.40 -24.58
N ALA A 13 -23.77 -0.98 -24.56
CA ALA A 13 -23.15 -1.42 -23.33
C ALA A 13 -22.88 -0.14 -22.50
N LEU A 14 -23.73 0.13 -21.53
CA LEU A 14 -23.44 1.06 -20.46
C LEU A 14 -22.30 0.39 -19.68
N SER A 15 -21.07 0.86 -19.90
CA SER A 15 -20.00 0.59 -18.95
C SER A 15 -20.39 1.25 -17.64
N LEU A 16 -20.76 0.45 -16.64
CA LEU A 16 -20.84 0.94 -15.27
C LEU A 16 -19.46 1.50 -14.93
N PRO A 17 -19.36 2.68 -14.32
CA PRO A 17 -18.07 3.15 -13.84
C PRO A 17 -17.44 2.11 -12.92
N ALA A 18 -16.14 1.91 -13.04
CA ALA A 18 -15.41 1.15 -12.05
C ALA A 18 -15.66 1.79 -10.67
N GLN A 19 -15.81 0.98 -9.65
CA GLN A 19 -15.97 1.42 -8.25
C GLN A 19 -14.77 0.90 -7.45
N PRO A 20 -13.58 1.45 -7.69
CA PRO A 20 -12.36 0.94 -7.08
C PRO A 20 -12.41 1.05 -5.56
N GLU A 21 -13.11 2.04 -5.02
CA GLU A 21 -13.32 2.24 -3.58
C GLU A 21 -14.11 1.09 -2.92
N LEU A 22 -14.84 0.30 -3.72
CA LEU A 22 -15.52 -0.92 -3.25
C LEU A 22 -14.73 -2.18 -3.56
N ALA A 23 -14.05 -2.22 -4.71
CA ALA A 23 -13.46 -3.43 -5.26
C ALA A 23 -12.02 -3.69 -4.80
N ALA A 24 -11.34 -2.68 -4.24
CA ALA A 24 -9.93 -2.77 -3.90
C ALA A 24 -9.64 -3.60 -2.65
N TRP A 25 -10.62 -3.80 -1.77
CA TRP A 25 -10.40 -4.40 -0.46
C TRP A 25 -10.11 -5.90 -0.55
N ILE A 26 -9.11 -6.35 0.21
CA ILE A 26 -8.79 -7.76 0.38
C ILE A 26 -9.76 -8.34 1.41
N LEU A 27 -10.83 -8.94 0.91
CA LEU A 27 -11.86 -9.55 1.76
C LEU A 27 -11.41 -10.92 2.26
N ASN A 28 -11.48 -11.15 3.56
CA ASN A 28 -11.32 -12.47 4.15
C ASN A 28 -12.59 -13.29 3.93
N THR A 29 -12.66 -14.04 2.83
CA THR A 29 -13.81 -14.87 2.46
C THR A 29 -13.68 -16.33 2.89
N ASP A 30 -12.49 -16.73 3.35
CA ASP A 30 -12.13 -18.10 3.73
C ASP A 30 -12.01 -18.30 5.25
N GLY A 31 -12.13 -17.22 6.04
CA GLY A 31 -12.03 -17.23 7.50
C GLY A 31 -10.59 -17.48 7.98
N GLU A 32 -9.60 -17.09 7.19
CA GLU A 32 -8.21 -17.26 7.56
C GLU A 32 -7.83 -16.36 8.73
N ALA A 33 -7.08 -16.92 9.67
CA ALA A 33 -6.59 -16.20 10.84
C ALA A 33 -5.21 -15.62 10.61
N GLY A 34 -4.93 -14.51 11.27
CA GLY A 34 -3.61 -13.89 11.24
C GLY A 34 -2.52 -14.81 11.79
N GLN A 35 -1.28 -14.45 11.54
CA GLN A 35 -0.10 -15.23 11.96
C GLN A 35 0.99 -14.30 12.51
N PHE A 36 1.83 -14.83 13.36
CA PHE A 36 3.03 -14.13 13.84
C PHE A 36 4.19 -15.08 14.11
N TRP A 37 5.40 -14.56 14.00
CA TRP A 37 6.61 -15.30 14.36
C TRP A 37 6.89 -15.18 15.85
N ASN A 38 6.98 -16.34 16.55
CA ASN A 38 7.45 -16.44 17.90
C ASN A 38 8.81 -17.18 17.89
N GLY A 39 9.88 -16.41 17.85
CA GLY A 39 11.20 -16.94 17.50
C GLY A 39 11.16 -17.53 16.08
N ASN A 40 11.53 -18.80 15.94
CA ASN A 40 11.52 -19.51 14.65
C ASN A 40 10.20 -20.31 14.43
N ASN A 41 9.17 -20.08 15.23
CA ASN A 41 7.90 -20.78 15.10
C ASN A 41 6.83 -19.84 14.58
N LEU A 42 6.22 -20.19 13.48
CA LEU A 42 5.02 -19.52 12.99
C LEU A 42 3.81 -19.94 13.84
N VAL A 43 3.13 -18.98 14.43
CA VAL A 43 1.99 -19.20 15.33
C VAL A 43 0.75 -18.60 14.70
N GLN A 44 -0.30 -19.39 14.58
CA GLN A 44 -1.60 -18.91 14.11
C GLN A 44 -2.34 -18.22 15.26
N MET A 45 -2.95 -17.08 14.96
CA MET A 45 -3.83 -16.32 15.85
C MET A 45 -5.23 -16.97 15.92
N GLN A 46 -6.11 -16.43 16.73
CA GLN A 46 -7.54 -16.78 16.73
C GLN A 46 -8.37 -15.78 15.92
N GLU A 47 -7.82 -14.61 15.72
CA GLU A 47 -8.46 -13.48 15.07
C GLU A 47 -8.28 -13.57 13.56
N GLU A 48 -9.34 -13.29 12.83
CA GLU A 48 -9.33 -13.25 11.36
C GLU A 48 -8.48 -12.08 10.86
N CYS A 49 -7.73 -12.32 9.78
CA CYS A 49 -6.94 -11.30 9.09
C CYS A 49 -7.75 -10.55 8.03
N ASP A 50 -7.13 -9.53 7.44
CA ASP A 50 -7.64 -8.72 6.34
C ASP A 50 -8.95 -7.97 6.66
N VAL A 51 -9.77 -7.68 5.65
CA VAL A 51 -11.07 -7.02 5.78
C VAL A 51 -12.17 -8.06 5.91
N GLN A 52 -12.98 -7.98 6.96
CA GLN A 52 -14.05 -8.95 7.21
C GLN A 52 -15.33 -8.62 6.47
N LEU A 53 -15.63 -7.32 6.28
CA LEU A 53 -16.88 -6.88 5.65
C LEU A 53 -16.70 -5.50 5.01
N VAL A 54 -17.26 -5.31 3.83
CA VAL A 54 -17.41 -4.01 3.18
C VAL A 54 -18.89 -3.74 2.98
N GLN A 55 -19.36 -2.60 3.49
CA GLN A 55 -20.69 -2.08 3.26
C GLN A 55 -20.57 -0.70 2.59
N PHE A 56 -21.62 -0.25 1.93
CA PHE A 56 -21.58 1.05 1.28
C PHE A 56 -22.96 1.68 1.19
N SER A 57 -22.97 2.99 1.15
CA SER A 57 -24.08 3.86 0.78
C SER A 57 -23.78 4.58 -0.55
N ASP A 58 -24.57 5.57 -0.88
CA ASP A 58 -24.27 6.47 -2.01
C ASP A 58 -23.02 7.33 -1.73
N ASP A 59 -22.78 7.70 -0.48
CA ASP A 59 -21.77 8.66 -0.07
C ASP A 59 -20.50 8.02 0.51
N PHE A 60 -20.61 6.83 1.16
CA PHE A 60 -19.51 6.23 1.91
C PHE A 60 -19.31 4.74 1.64
N VAL A 61 -18.07 4.31 1.83
CA VAL A 61 -17.71 2.90 2.02
C VAL A 61 -17.38 2.69 3.48
N TYR A 62 -17.96 1.64 4.07
CA TYR A 62 -17.73 1.22 5.44
C TYR A 62 -16.93 -0.07 5.44
N VAL A 63 -15.74 -0.02 6.05
CA VAL A 63 -14.78 -1.13 6.04
C VAL A 63 -14.61 -1.66 7.46
N HIS A 64 -14.97 -2.93 7.66
CA HIS A 64 -14.78 -3.63 8.93
C HIS A 64 -13.48 -4.42 8.88
N SER A 65 -12.59 -4.18 9.84
CA SER A 65 -11.30 -4.86 9.90
C SER A 65 -10.83 -5.08 11.34
N ASN A 66 -10.17 -6.21 11.57
CA ASN A 66 -9.45 -6.46 12.82
C ASN A 66 -8.10 -5.72 12.89
N GLY A 67 -7.61 -5.13 11.79
CA GLY A 67 -6.29 -4.49 11.73
C GLY A 67 -5.13 -5.50 11.75
N ILE A 68 -5.39 -6.75 11.39
CA ILE A 68 -4.44 -7.85 11.35
C ILE A 68 -4.18 -8.22 9.90
N PRO A 69 -2.92 -8.22 9.42
CA PRO A 69 -2.63 -8.62 8.05
C PRO A 69 -2.64 -10.15 7.91
N ARG A 70 -2.78 -10.64 6.67
CA ARG A 70 -2.64 -12.06 6.32
C ARG A 70 -1.19 -12.53 6.41
N TYR A 71 -0.23 -11.66 6.08
CA TYR A 71 1.18 -11.98 6.23
C TYR A 71 1.58 -12.08 7.71
N PRO A 72 2.55 -12.95 8.06
CA PRO A 72 3.01 -13.07 9.42
C PRO A 72 3.63 -11.77 9.96
N THR A 73 3.23 -11.32 11.13
CA THR A 73 3.84 -10.20 11.84
C THR A 73 5.00 -10.64 12.72
N ALA A 74 5.80 -9.71 13.24
CA ALA A 74 7.01 -9.99 14.03
C ALA A 74 8.08 -10.78 13.21
N PRO A 75 9.29 -11.06 13.75
CA PRO A 75 9.78 -10.56 15.03
C PRO A 75 10.04 -9.05 14.98
N PHE A 76 9.94 -8.40 16.15
CA PHE A 76 10.29 -6.98 16.30
C PHE A 76 11.70 -6.88 16.89
N PRO A 77 12.68 -6.38 16.12
CA PRO A 77 14.09 -6.46 16.50
C PRO A 77 14.47 -5.64 17.75
N ASP A 78 13.70 -4.61 18.05
CA ASP A 78 13.87 -3.79 19.27
C ASP A 78 13.40 -4.49 20.55
N GLY A 79 12.81 -5.70 20.42
CA GLY A 79 12.26 -6.46 21.52
C GLY A 79 10.89 -5.96 21.98
N ASN A 80 10.15 -5.27 21.13
CA ASN A 80 8.77 -4.85 21.43
C ASN A 80 7.94 -6.07 21.85
N PRO A 81 7.39 -6.11 23.08
CA PRO A 81 6.62 -7.25 23.59
C PRO A 81 5.18 -7.27 23.05
N SER A 82 4.74 -6.21 22.39
CA SER A 82 3.38 -6.09 21.84
C SER A 82 3.25 -7.01 20.62
N GLN A 83 2.07 -7.61 20.47
CA GLN A 83 1.69 -8.39 19.30
C GLN A 83 0.48 -7.71 18.66
N ALA A 84 0.27 -7.92 17.36
CA ALA A 84 -0.98 -7.53 16.73
C ALA A 84 -2.16 -8.20 17.43
N THR A 85 -3.21 -7.46 17.71
CA THR A 85 -4.46 -7.95 18.29
C THR A 85 -5.65 -7.34 17.57
N ALA A 86 -6.78 -8.04 17.53
CA ALA A 86 -7.99 -7.52 16.90
C ALA A 86 -8.40 -6.18 17.50
N GLN A 87 -8.72 -5.23 16.64
CA GLN A 87 -9.07 -3.86 17.00
C GLN A 87 -10.54 -3.53 16.78
N ASP A 88 -11.25 -4.39 16.02
CA ASP A 88 -12.69 -4.19 15.69
C ASP A 88 -12.94 -2.80 15.04
N TYR A 89 -12.14 -2.49 14.02
CA TYR A 89 -12.27 -1.22 13.31
C TYR A 89 -13.50 -1.17 12.42
N LEU A 90 -14.12 -0.01 12.38
CA LEU A 90 -15.09 0.40 11.37
C LEU A 90 -14.62 1.72 10.76
N PHE A 91 -14.14 1.68 9.52
CA PHE A 91 -13.71 2.88 8.80
C PHE A 91 -14.83 3.37 7.89
N GLN A 92 -14.95 4.69 7.78
CA GLN A 92 -15.87 5.39 6.87
C GLN A 92 -15.04 6.16 5.85
N ILE A 93 -15.11 5.76 4.58
CA ILE A 93 -14.31 6.33 3.49
C ILE A 93 -15.25 7.04 2.51
N PRO A 94 -15.09 8.35 2.25
CA PRO A 94 -15.88 9.08 1.24
C PRO A 94 -15.73 8.47 -0.15
N ARG A 95 -16.84 8.24 -0.84
CA ARG A 95 -16.86 7.75 -2.24
C ARG A 95 -16.65 8.87 -3.25
N ASN A 96 -17.00 10.09 -2.86
CA ASN A 96 -16.87 11.29 -3.67
C ASN A 96 -16.02 12.31 -2.91
N PRO A 97 -14.68 12.11 -2.85
CA PRO A 97 -13.81 12.99 -2.10
C PRO A 97 -13.89 14.44 -2.59
N GLU A 98 -14.01 15.39 -1.67
CA GLU A 98 -14.08 16.82 -1.94
C GLU A 98 -12.77 17.52 -1.54
N GLU A 99 -12.43 18.59 -2.26
CA GLU A 99 -11.27 19.41 -1.91
C GLU A 99 -11.48 20.08 -0.55
N GLY A 100 -10.51 19.91 0.35
CA GLY A 100 -10.52 20.46 1.68
C GLY A 100 -10.11 21.94 1.73
N PRO A 101 -9.88 22.49 2.94
CA PRO A 101 -9.42 23.86 3.11
C PRO A 101 -8.07 24.09 2.44
N SER A 102 -7.84 25.34 1.99
CA SER A 102 -6.53 25.73 1.45
C SER A 102 -5.43 25.47 2.49
N GLY A 103 -4.38 24.75 2.07
CA GLY A 103 -3.31 24.28 2.95
C GLY A 103 -3.59 22.95 3.63
N GLY A 104 -4.75 22.34 3.35
CA GLY A 104 -5.12 21.01 3.83
C GLY A 104 -5.44 20.93 5.32
N THR A 105 -5.60 19.71 5.80
CA THR A 105 -5.74 19.38 7.23
C THR A 105 -4.57 18.50 7.64
N ALA A 106 -3.72 18.97 8.56
CA ALA A 106 -2.55 18.21 9.02
C ALA A 106 -2.99 16.86 9.61
N THR A 107 -2.22 15.81 9.31
CA THR A 107 -2.42 14.50 9.94
C THR A 107 -2.02 14.57 11.41
N GLY A 108 -2.84 13.96 12.27
CA GLY A 108 -2.54 13.79 13.69
C GLY A 108 -1.79 12.48 13.98
N LEU A 109 -1.51 12.24 15.26
CA LEU A 109 -1.08 10.92 15.73
C LEU A 109 -2.23 9.91 15.62
N GLY A 110 -1.89 8.65 15.37
CA GLY A 110 -2.85 7.56 15.17
C GLY A 110 -3.19 7.35 13.71
N HIS A 111 -4.39 6.86 13.45
CA HIS A 111 -4.84 6.47 12.11
C HIS A 111 -4.94 7.67 11.17
N THR A 112 -4.34 7.58 10.01
CA THR A 112 -4.46 8.60 8.94
C THR A 112 -5.07 8.03 7.66
N GLY A 113 -5.13 6.72 7.55
CA GLY A 113 -5.69 5.99 6.44
C GLY A 113 -5.70 4.51 6.73
N VAL A 114 -6.19 3.74 5.78
CA VAL A 114 -6.28 2.30 5.87
C VAL A 114 -5.81 1.64 4.59
N LEU A 115 -4.96 0.63 4.71
CA LEU A 115 -4.51 -0.21 3.61
C LEU A 115 -5.64 -1.14 3.14
N ILE A 116 -5.54 -1.63 1.91
CA ILE A 116 -6.60 -2.48 1.34
C ILE A 116 -6.82 -3.81 2.08
N ASN A 117 -5.86 -4.24 2.90
CA ASN A 117 -5.99 -5.39 3.83
C ASN A 117 -6.52 -4.99 5.21
N GLY A 118 -6.98 -3.76 5.40
CA GLY A 118 -7.56 -3.29 6.65
C GLY A 118 -6.57 -2.90 7.74
N VAL A 119 -5.25 -2.96 7.48
CA VAL A 119 -4.22 -2.47 8.39
C VAL A 119 -4.15 -0.95 8.31
N VAL A 120 -4.01 -0.28 9.44
CA VAL A 120 -3.99 1.18 9.52
C VAL A 120 -2.64 1.78 9.11
N ILE A 121 -2.72 2.97 8.55
CA ILE A 121 -1.58 3.83 8.25
C ILE A 121 -1.48 4.88 9.34
N PHE A 122 -0.28 5.06 9.90
CA PHE A 122 0.06 6.18 10.76
C PHE A 122 0.86 7.22 9.96
N ASN A 123 0.88 8.47 10.41
CA ASN A 123 1.71 9.50 9.79
C ASN A 123 3.21 9.27 10.08
N ALA A 124 4.07 10.10 9.50
CA ALA A 124 5.51 10.03 9.69
C ALA A 124 5.99 10.29 11.13
N GLN A 125 5.11 10.83 11.99
CA GLN A 125 5.47 11.27 13.32
C GLN A 125 5.33 10.12 14.33
N ASP A 126 6.38 9.89 15.12
CA ASP A 126 6.34 9.14 16.37
C ASP A 126 5.56 9.91 17.45
N ALA A 127 5.09 9.21 18.47
CA ALA A 127 4.38 9.79 19.60
C ALA A 127 5.17 10.82 20.41
N PHE A 128 6.48 10.94 20.19
CA PHE A 128 7.38 11.75 21.00
C PHE A 128 7.94 12.95 20.25
N SER A 129 8.34 13.94 21.05
CA SER A 129 9.15 15.07 20.60
C SER A 129 10.40 15.22 21.47
N TYR A 130 11.40 15.92 20.96
CA TYR A 130 12.60 16.19 21.75
C TYR A 130 12.26 16.85 23.08
N ASN A 131 12.70 16.24 24.16
CA ASN A 131 12.39 16.63 25.54
C ASN A 131 10.87 16.77 25.86
N ASN A 132 10.01 16.12 25.11
CA ASN A 132 8.54 16.18 25.21
C ASN A 132 7.98 17.62 25.15
N GLN A 133 8.59 18.46 24.31
CA GLN A 133 8.20 19.88 24.22
C GLN A 133 7.17 20.15 23.12
N GLY A 134 6.81 19.16 22.30
CA GLY A 134 5.86 19.30 21.19
C GLY A 134 6.34 20.24 20.09
N VAL A 135 7.65 20.29 19.84
CA VAL A 135 8.25 21.15 18.81
C VAL A 135 9.05 20.35 17.78
N TRP A 136 10.03 19.59 18.22
CA TRP A 136 10.83 18.70 17.36
C TRP A 136 10.32 17.30 17.49
N HIS A 137 9.38 16.95 16.61
CA HIS A 137 8.70 15.66 16.65
C HIS A 137 9.59 14.59 16.03
N GLN A 138 9.71 13.48 16.72
CA GLN A 138 10.48 12.32 16.25
C GLN A 138 9.90 11.79 14.96
N ASN A 139 10.76 11.47 14.00
CA ASN A 139 10.39 10.79 12.77
C ASN A 139 10.34 9.29 13.05
N GLY A 140 9.15 8.67 12.93
CA GLY A 140 8.94 7.24 13.15
C GLY A 140 9.80 6.38 12.23
N GLY A 141 9.94 6.77 10.95
CA GLY A 141 10.83 6.10 10.00
C GLY A 141 12.32 6.13 10.40
N PHE A 142 12.72 6.98 11.35
CA PHE A 142 14.08 7.01 11.89
C PHE A 142 14.15 6.36 13.28
N PHE A 143 13.30 6.77 14.22
CA PHE A 143 13.41 6.33 15.61
C PHE A 143 12.82 4.95 15.86
N GLU A 144 11.81 4.54 15.09
CA GLU A 144 11.09 3.27 15.26
C GLU A 144 11.52 2.20 14.24
N ASN A 145 12.29 2.59 13.20
CA ASN A 145 12.70 1.69 12.13
C ASN A 145 13.39 0.40 12.62
N GLY A 146 14.18 0.50 13.69
CA GLY A 146 14.82 -0.67 14.31
C GLY A 146 13.83 -1.64 14.98
N GLY A 147 12.56 -1.27 15.12
CA GLY A 147 11.48 -2.06 15.69
C GLY A 147 10.49 -2.61 14.67
N PHE A 148 10.63 -2.26 13.38
CA PHE A 148 9.75 -2.77 12.34
C PHE A 148 10.07 -4.23 12.01
N ASP A 149 9.04 -5.02 11.75
CA ASP A 149 9.17 -6.36 11.24
C ASP A 149 9.52 -6.38 9.74
N CYS A 150 9.56 -7.58 9.14
CA CYS A 150 9.91 -7.75 7.74
C CYS A 150 8.95 -7.04 6.78
N ALA A 151 7.69 -6.83 7.19
CA ALA A 151 6.71 -6.08 6.41
C ALA A 151 6.79 -4.56 6.63
N LYS A 152 7.76 -4.07 7.41
CA LYS A 152 7.90 -2.66 7.78
C LYS A 152 6.75 -2.13 8.64
N GLY A 153 6.15 -3.01 9.44
CA GLY A 153 5.13 -2.64 10.41
C GLY A 153 5.55 -3.02 11.83
N HIS A 154 4.82 -2.48 12.78
CA HIS A 154 4.96 -2.84 14.18
C HIS A 154 3.68 -2.53 14.97
N PRO A 155 3.47 -3.13 16.16
CA PRO A 155 2.30 -2.85 16.98
C PRO A 155 2.57 -1.78 18.05
N ALA A 156 1.66 -0.84 18.19
CA ALA A 156 1.54 0.03 19.36
C ALA A 156 0.33 -0.43 20.18
N MET A 157 0.55 -1.03 21.36
CA MET A 157 -0.52 -1.53 22.23
C MET A 157 -1.53 -2.46 21.52
N GLY A 158 -1.02 -3.33 20.64
CA GLY A 158 -1.83 -4.26 19.86
C GLY A 158 -2.30 -3.74 18.49
N GLN A 159 -2.21 -2.45 18.23
CA GLN A 159 -2.52 -1.87 16.93
C GLN A 159 -1.34 -2.03 15.99
N TYR A 160 -1.39 -3.03 15.12
CA TYR A 160 -0.39 -3.18 14.08
C TYR A 160 -0.59 -2.12 12.99
N HIS A 161 0.47 -1.43 12.59
CA HIS A 161 0.39 -0.31 11.67
C HIS A 161 1.67 -0.12 10.86
N HIS A 162 1.59 0.71 9.82
CA HIS A 162 2.71 1.10 8.98
C HIS A 162 2.89 2.62 8.98
N HIS A 163 4.15 3.08 9.07
CA HIS A 163 4.55 4.48 8.82
C HIS A 163 5.05 4.67 7.39
N GLN A 164 5.36 3.60 6.68
CA GLN A 164 5.91 3.59 5.32
C GLN A 164 5.33 2.43 4.51
N VAL A 165 5.69 2.36 3.24
CA VAL A 165 5.27 1.30 2.32
C VAL A 165 5.49 -0.09 2.92
N PRO A 166 4.44 -0.91 3.07
CA PRO A 166 4.53 -2.16 3.81
C PRO A 166 5.36 -3.26 3.14
N THR A 167 5.51 -3.23 1.82
CA THR A 167 6.19 -4.30 1.08
C THR A 167 7.59 -3.93 0.60
N ALA A 168 8.10 -2.77 0.97
CA ALA A 168 9.47 -2.40 0.71
C ALA A 168 10.37 -3.22 1.63
N PHE A 169 10.76 -4.42 1.19
CA PHE A 169 11.88 -5.15 1.77
C PHE A 169 13.14 -4.55 1.19
N ASP A 170 13.76 -3.74 1.97
CA ASP A 170 14.99 -3.11 1.60
C ASP A 170 16.15 -3.79 2.33
N ASP A 171 17.14 -4.23 1.56
CA ASP A 171 18.36 -4.84 2.08
C ASP A 171 19.15 -3.90 3.02
N SER A 172 18.93 -2.58 2.95
CA SER A 172 19.56 -1.63 3.88
C SER A 172 19.01 -1.74 5.31
N PHE A 173 17.80 -2.24 5.47
CA PHE A 173 17.25 -2.69 6.73
C PHE A 173 17.41 -4.19 6.83
N ALA A 174 18.68 -4.66 6.79
CA ALA A 174 18.98 -6.06 6.88
C ALA A 174 18.13 -6.68 7.99
N PRO A 175 17.28 -7.66 7.66
CA PRO A 175 16.43 -8.29 8.64
C PRO A 175 17.35 -8.80 9.76
N THR A 176 17.01 -8.50 10.99
CA THR A 176 17.76 -8.98 12.14
C THR A 176 17.45 -10.46 12.41
N SER A 177 16.60 -11.07 11.58
CA SER A 177 16.19 -12.46 11.62
C SER A 177 16.09 -13.02 10.21
N ASP A 178 16.66 -14.22 10.01
CA ASP A 178 16.58 -15.00 8.77
C ASP A 178 15.16 -15.48 8.43
N VAL A 179 14.21 -15.41 9.37
CA VAL A 179 12.79 -15.72 9.10
C VAL A 179 12.18 -14.78 8.05
N CYS A 180 12.78 -13.63 7.81
CA CYS A 180 12.35 -12.72 6.77
C CYS A 180 12.48 -13.29 5.35
N ASP A 181 13.40 -14.23 5.13
CA ASP A 181 13.58 -14.92 3.84
C ASP A 181 12.38 -15.81 3.49
N ASP A 182 11.69 -16.33 4.52
CA ASP A 182 10.48 -17.16 4.39
C ASP A 182 9.19 -16.34 4.52
N PHE A 183 9.31 -15.02 4.63
CA PHE A 183 8.18 -14.14 4.83
C PHE A 183 7.50 -13.86 3.49
N PRO A 184 6.37 -14.55 3.18
CA PRO A 184 5.61 -14.19 2.00
C PRO A 184 5.02 -12.82 2.30
N SER A 185 5.56 -11.76 1.71
CA SER A 185 4.81 -10.51 1.67
C SER A 185 3.49 -10.86 1.00
N GLU A 186 2.40 -10.66 1.70
CA GLU A 186 1.13 -10.58 1.01
C GLU A 186 1.36 -9.54 -0.08
N ALA A 187 1.07 -9.88 -1.33
CA ALA A 187 1.33 -8.99 -2.44
C ALA A 187 0.35 -7.79 -2.38
N LEU A 188 0.44 -6.98 -1.33
CA LEU A 188 -0.22 -5.68 -1.27
C LEU A 188 0.21 -4.85 -2.48
N PHE A 189 1.48 -4.92 -2.82
CA PHE A 189 1.98 -4.67 -4.16
C PHE A 189 3.37 -5.30 -4.34
N THR A 190 3.69 -5.60 -5.58
CA THR A 190 5.06 -5.92 -5.97
C THR A 190 5.68 -4.64 -6.52
N LEU A 191 6.86 -4.27 -6.04
CA LEU A 191 7.58 -3.11 -6.54
C LEU A 191 8.10 -3.41 -7.94
N ASP A 192 7.29 -3.12 -8.96
CA ASP A 192 7.68 -3.21 -10.37
C ASP A 192 7.85 -1.80 -10.94
N MET A 193 9.09 -1.45 -11.24
CA MET A 193 9.44 -0.15 -11.82
C MET A 193 8.93 0.05 -13.25
N ALA A 194 8.46 -1.00 -13.92
CA ALA A 194 7.93 -0.96 -15.27
C ALA A 194 6.41 -0.78 -15.32
N GLU A 195 5.72 -0.91 -14.20
CA GLU A 195 4.27 -0.82 -14.09
C GLU A 195 3.85 0.26 -13.09
N HIS A 196 2.64 0.81 -13.28
CA HIS A 196 2.05 1.68 -12.26
C HIS A 196 1.83 0.86 -11.00
N SER A 197 2.34 1.34 -9.86
CA SER A 197 2.08 0.68 -8.58
C SER A 197 0.58 0.55 -8.33
N PRO A 198 0.14 -0.55 -7.72
CA PRO A 198 -1.27 -0.74 -7.42
C PRO A 198 -1.77 0.26 -6.37
N LEU A 199 -3.08 0.40 -6.31
CA LEU A 199 -3.78 1.04 -5.21
C LEU A 199 -3.55 0.19 -3.95
N ILE A 200 -2.99 0.81 -2.89
CA ILE A 200 -2.61 0.12 -1.65
C ILE A 200 -3.48 0.53 -0.46
N GLY A 201 -4.28 1.57 -0.56
CA GLY A 201 -5.12 2.03 0.54
C GLY A 201 -5.93 3.27 0.19
N TYR A 202 -6.63 3.77 1.21
CA TYR A 202 -7.37 5.03 1.16
C TYR A 202 -7.05 5.89 2.36
N ALA A 203 -6.86 7.19 2.13
CA ALA A 203 -6.84 8.19 3.18
C ALA A 203 -8.26 8.51 3.66
N PHE A 204 -8.40 9.06 4.85
CA PHE A 204 -9.74 9.33 5.42
C PHE A 204 -10.47 10.53 4.82
N ASP A 205 -9.88 11.18 3.83
CA ASP A 205 -10.55 12.14 2.95
C ASP A 205 -11.08 11.50 1.65
N GLY A 206 -10.98 10.16 1.52
CA GLY A 206 -11.49 9.37 0.42
C GLY A 206 -10.55 9.26 -0.79
N TYR A 207 -9.44 9.98 -0.81
CA TYR A 207 -8.49 9.85 -1.91
C TYR A 207 -7.68 8.56 -1.82
N PRO A 208 -7.44 7.89 -2.97
CA PRO A 208 -6.65 6.67 -3.03
C PRO A 208 -5.18 6.92 -2.74
N ILE A 209 -4.52 5.91 -2.18
CA ILE A 209 -3.08 5.87 -1.93
C ILE A 209 -2.48 4.79 -2.83
N TYR A 210 -1.47 5.17 -3.62
CA TYR A 210 -0.72 4.26 -4.48
C TYR A 210 0.67 3.99 -3.94
N GLY A 211 1.28 2.90 -4.40
CA GLY A 211 2.70 2.67 -4.20
C GLY A 211 3.56 3.68 -4.97
N PRO A 212 4.91 3.53 -4.95
CA PRO A 212 5.85 4.60 -5.32
C PRO A 212 6.01 4.87 -6.82
N TYR A 213 5.43 4.07 -7.71
CA TYR A 213 5.55 4.25 -9.16
C TYR A 213 4.21 4.60 -9.79
N GLY A 214 4.18 5.62 -10.62
CA GLY A 214 2.99 6.08 -11.33
C GLY A 214 3.31 6.48 -12.77
N PHE A 215 2.29 6.85 -13.54
CA PHE A 215 2.53 7.40 -14.87
C PHE A 215 3.39 8.67 -14.78
N ALA A 216 4.36 8.83 -15.66
CA ALA A 216 5.26 9.99 -15.64
C ALA A 216 4.48 11.32 -15.78
N ASN A 217 3.49 11.36 -16.67
CA ASN A 217 2.63 12.52 -16.87
C ASN A 217 1.25 12.31 -16.21
N ALA A 218 0.64 13.38 -15.76
CA ALA A 218 -0.67 13.36 -15.11
C ALA A 218 -1.83 12.85 -16.02
N ASP A 219 -1.66 12.91 -17.33
CA ASP A 219 -2.62 12.41 -18.32
C ASP A 219 -2.49 10.91 -18.63
N GLY A 220 -1.66 10.17 -17.89
CA GLY A 220 -1.41 8.75 -18.10
C GLY A 220 -0.37 8.44 -19.17
N SER A 221 0.25 9.44 -19.81
CA SER A 221 1.28 9.27 -20.81
C SER A 221 2.70 9.29 -20.22
N GLY A 222 3.71 9.05 -21.07
CA GLY A 222 5.13 9.22 -20.72
C GLY A 222 5.78 7.99 -20.07
N GLY A 223 5.08 6.87 -19.96
CA GLY A 223 5.57 5.66 -19.29
C GLY A 223 5.47 5.74 -17.78
N ILE A 224 6.24 4.90 -17.08
CA ILE A 224 6.23 4.81 -15.61
C ILE A 224 7.44 5.55 -15.03
N ALA A 225 7.23 6.22 -13.92
CA ALA A 225 8.28 6.91 -13.18
C ALA A 225 8.08 6.74 -11.67
N ARG A 226 9.16 6.77 -10.92
CA ARG A 226 9.10 6.92 -9.47
C ARG A 226 8.49 8.28 -9.13
N MET A 227 7.52 8.27 -8.23
CA MET A 227 6.89 9.51 -7.74
C MET A 227 7.80 10.16 -6.71
N GLU A 228 8.29 11.33 -7.06
CA GLU A 228 9.26 12.07 -6.25
C GLU A 228 8.56 13.09 -5.37
N THR A 229 8.84 13.02 -4.07
CA THR A 229 8.35 14.01 -3.12
C THR A 229 9.03 15.36 -3.30
N GLY A 230 8.29 16.44 -3.05
CA GLY A 230 8.85 17.78 -2.95
C GLY A 230 9.40 18.13 -1.56
N TRP A 231 9.28 17.22 -0.59
CA TRP A 231 9.83 17.39 0.75
C TRP A 231 11.32 17.07 0.76
N GLN A 232 12.12 18.02 1.23
CA GLN A 232 13.57 17.92 1.26
C GLN A 232 14.11 18.20 2.66
N LEU A 233 15.30 17.68 2.94
CA LEU A 233 16.03 18.05 4.15
C LEU A 233 16.47 19.53 4.08
N ARG A 234 16.25 20.24 5.16
CA ARG A 234 16.70 21.63 5.32
C ARG A 234 18.20 21.69 5.43
N ASP A 235 18.80 22.79 4.98
CA ASP A 235 20.22 23.05 5.16
C ASP A 235 20.46 23.70 6.54
N ILE A 236 20.40 22.91 7.61
CA ILE A 236 20.60 23.34 9.00
C ILE A 236 21.59 22.45 9.72
N VAL A 237 22.32 23.03 10.66
CA VAL A 237 23.22 22.33 11.60
C VAL A 237 22.78 22.49 13.05
N VAL A 238 21.87 23.43 13.31
CA VAL A 238 21.23 23.67 14.60
C VAL A 238 19.74 23.82 14.44
N ARG A 239 18.98 23.27 15.37
CA ARG A 239 17.50 23.23 15.33
C ARG A 239 16.92 24.37 16.16
N GLN A 240 16.96 25.59 15.63
CA GLN A 240 16.53 26.81 16.30
C GLN A 240 15.42 27.57 15.59
N THR A 241 15.05 27.11 14.40
CA THR A 241 13.95 27.66 13.59
C THR A 241 13.07 26.54 13.02
N LEU A 242 11.77 26.75 12.93
CA LEU A 242 10.85 25.85 12.25
C LEU A 242 10.96 25.98 10.71
N PRO A 243 10.39 25.05 9.93
CA PRO A 243 10.41 25.09 8.47
C PRO A 243 9.81 26.36 7.86
N ASP A 244 8.85 26.98 8.53
CA ASP A 244 8.22 28.25 8.12
C ASP A 244 9.09 29.48 8.43
N GLY A 245 10.29 29.29 8.99
CA GLY A 245 11.21 30.37 9.39
C GLY A 245 10.94 30.92 10.79
N THR A 246 9.95 30.41 11.51
CA THR A 246 9.67 30.84 12.89
C THR A 246 10.85 30.56 13.80
N ALA A 247 11.41 31.61 14.41
CA ALA A 247 12.47 31.48 15.40
C ALA A 247 11.94 30.98 16.73
N LEU A 248 12.59 29.97 17.29
CA LEU A 248 12.23 29.35 18.56
C LEU A 248 12.86 30.05 19.76
N ALA A 249 12.24 29.93 20.92
CA ALA A 249 12.84 30.30 22.18
C ALA A 249 13.92 29.26 22.59
N PRO A 250 14.96 29.62 23.33
CA PRO A 250 16.06 28.73 23.69
C PRO A 250 15.65 27.43 24.37
N ASN A 251 14.53 27.43 25.10
CA ASN A 251 13.98 26.23 25.74
C ASN A 251 13.22 25.32 24.75
N GLN A 252 13.02 25.74 23.50
CA GLN A 252 12.37 24.99 22.44
C GLN A 252 13.37 24.51 21.37
N TYR A 253 14.66 24.81 21.55
CA TYR A 253 15.67 24.34 20.61
C TYR A 253 15.74 22.81 20.57
N GLY A 254 15.87 22.25 19.38
CA GLY A 254 16.18 20.84 19.20
C GLY A 254 17.66 20.55 19.45
N PRO A 255 18.05 19.28 19.43
CA PRO A 255 19.46 18.91 19.52
C PRO A 255 20.21 19.37 18.28
N ASP A 256 21.48 19.72 18.40
CA ASP A 256 22.33 19.97 17.25
C ASP A 256 22.37 18.74 16.33
N VAL A 257 22.51 18.95 15.03
CA VAL A 257 22.58 17.84 14.07
C VAL A 257 23.79 16.96 14.40
N GLY A 258 23.54 15.66 14.56
CA GLY A 258 24.54 14.67 14.96
C GLY A 258 24.78 14.53 16.46
N ALA A 259 24.13 15.35 17.29
CA ALA A 259 24.20 15.19 18.75
C ALA A 259 23.58 13.84 19.17
N LEU A 260 24.13 13.23 20.22
CA LEU A 260 23.57 12.00 20.77
C LEU A 260 22.34 12.31 21.60
N VAL A 261 21.23 11.65 21.28
CA VAL A 261 19.95 11.69 22.00
C VAL A 261 19.55 10.29 22.42
N THR A 262 18.89 10.17 23.58
CA THR A 262 18.37 8.87 24.03
C THR A 262 16.88 8.82 23.70
N PRO A 263 16.44 7.91 22.82
CA PRO A 263 15.03 7.71 22.56
C PRO A 263 14.29 7.34 23.85
N PRO A 264 13.03 7.80 24.03
CA PRO A 264 12.26 7.46 25.23
C PRO A 264 11.80 6.01 25.25
N ILE A 265 11.71 5.38 24.09
CA ILE A 265 11.29 3.98 23.90
C ILE A 265 12.29 3.25 22.99
N PRO A 266 12.62 1.98 23.27
CA PRO A 266 12.29 1.27 24.51
C PRO A 266 13.06 1.87 25.71
N PRO A 267 12.53 1.70 26.95
CA PRO A 267 13.25 2.18 28.13
C PRO A 267 14.65 1.57 28.19
N GLY A 268 15.65 2.45 28.29
CA GLY A 268 17.07 2.01 28.28
C GLY A 268 17.67 1.89 26.88
N ALA A 269 17.00 2.39 25.85
CA ALA A 269 17.54 2.47 24.49
C ALA A 269 18.94 3.14 24.49
N ALA A 270 19.82 2.65 23.64
CA ALA A 270 21.13 3.28 23.44
C ALA A 270 20.95 4.66 22.81
N PRO A 271 21.84 5.63 23.16
CA PRO A 271 21.84 6.92 22.48
C PRO A 271 22.10 6.76 20.98
N VAL A 272 21.32 7.49 20.16
CA VAL A 272 21.47 7.57 18.71
C VAL A 272 21.86 8.96 18.29
N ALA A 273 22.59 9.11 17.18
CA ALA A 273 22.92 10.43 16.63
C ALA A 273 21.66 11.04 16.00
N ALA A 274 21.27 12.22 16.45
CA ALA A 274 20.17 13.01 15.90
C ALA A 274 20.57 13.62 14.54
N VAL A 275 20.81 12.77 13.55
CA VAL A 275 21.17 13.18 12.19
C VAL A 275 20.08 14.06 11.57
N LEU A 276 20.38 14.76 10.50
CA LEU A 276 19.38 15.52 9.76
C LEU A 276 18.36 14.53 9.17
N GLY A 277 17.05 14.81 9.35
CA GLY A 277 15.95 13.89 9.04
C GLY A 277 15.42 13.10 10.24
N ALA A 278 16.10 13.13 11.39
CA ALA A 278 15.61 12.47 12.60
C ALA A 278 14.33 13.10 13.17
N TYR A 279 14.04 14.34 12.83
CA TYR A 279 12.83 15.04 13.25
C TYR A 279 12.00 15.49 12.05
N ILE A 280 10.70 15.54 12.22
CA ILE A 280 9.77 15.98 11.17
C ILE A 280 10.13 17.37 10.65
N GLU A 281 10.46 18.30 11.56
CA GLU A 281 10.82 19.69 11.27
C GLU A 281 12.20 19.86 10.64
N ASP A 282 12.94 18.78 10.45
CA ASP A 282 14.16 18.78 9.61
C ASP A 282 13.84 18.88 8.12
N HIS A 283 12.56 18.72 7.74
CA HIS A 283 12.11 18.74 6.35
C HIS A 283 11.37 20.04 6.03
N GLU A 284 11.47 20.45 4.78
CA GLU A 284 10.70 21.55 4.22
C GLU A 284 10.19 21.18 2.82
N PHE A 285 9.00 21.67 2.46
CA PHE A 285 8.48 21.48 1.12
C PHE A 285 9.05 22.51 0.15
N VAL A 286 9.63 22.03 -0.96
CA VAL A 286 10.18 22.88 -2.02
C VAL A 286 9.38 22.68 -3.30
N THR A 287 8.58 23.67 -3.63
CA THR A 287 7.72 23.62 -4.82
C THR A 287 8.52 23.33 -6.08
N GLY A 288 8.11 22.30 -6.83
CA GLY A 288 8.72 21.93 -8.10
C GLY A 288 10.03 21.14 -8.00
N SER A 289 10.44 20.72 -6.80
CA SER A 289 11.60 19.84 -6.62
C SER A 289 11.28 18.36 -6.81
N GLY A 290 10.00 17.99 -6.79
CA GLY A 290 9.51 16.65 -7.04
C GLY A 290 8.32 16.66 -8.01
N SER A 291 7.72 15.51 -8.23
CA SER A 291 6.52 15.32 -9.05
C SER A 291 5.22 15.43 -8.27
N LEU A 292 5.31 15.47 -6.93
CA LEU A 292 4.18 15.55 -6.00
C LEU A 292 4.10 16.93 -5.36
N ASP A 293 2.90 17.30 -4.92
CA ASP A 293 2.62 18.53 -4.19
C ASP A 293 2.95 18.43 -2.68
N GLU A 294 2.60 19.45 -1.92
CA GLU A 294 2.85 19.53 -0.48
C GLU A 294 2.12 18.47 0.34
N PHE A 295 1.08 17.86 -0.22
CA PHE A 295 0.35 16.74 0.40
C PHE A 295 0.91 15.38 0.01
N ASN A 296 2.01 15.34 -0.73
CA ASN A 296 2.62 14.13 -1.29
C ASN A 296 1.69 13.39 -2.27
N GLY A 297 0.92 14.14 -3.03
CA GLY A 297 -0.03 13.67 -4.02
C GLY A 297 -0.02 14.50 -5.29
N ARG A 298 -0.88 14.15 -6.21
CA ARG A 298 -1.16 14.92 -7.42
C ARG A 298 -2.48 14.49 -8.05
N PHE A 299 -3.07 15.36 -8.85
CA PHE A 299 -4.15 14.94 -9.74
C PHE A 299 -3.56 14.19 -10.95
N ALA A 300 -3.97 12.95 -11.17
CA ALA A 300 -3.48 12.13 -12.28
C ALA A 300 -4.50 11.05 -12.70
N VAL A 301 -4.36 10.61 -13.95
CA VAL A 301 -4.92 9.33 -14.41
C VAL A 301 -4.20 8.20 -13.72
N THR A 302 -4.93 7.17 -13.29
CA THR A 302 -4.40 5.93 -12.73
C THR A 302 -5.13 4.74 -13.37
N PRO A 303 -4.65 3.50 -13.20
CA PRO A 303 -5.33 2.33 -13.75
C PRO A 303 -6.80 2.20 -13.33
N GLU A 304 -7.10 2.51 -12.07
CA GLU A 304 -8.44 2.42 -11.49
C GLU A 304 -9.31 3.66 -11.77
N TYR A 305 -8.68 4.80 -12.02
CA TYR A 305 -9.36 6.10 -12.28
C TYR A 305 -8.92 6.67 -13.65
N PRO A 306 -9.46 6.13 -14.75
CA PRO A 306 -9.05 6.53 -16.11
C PRO A 306 -9.44 7.97 -16.48
N GLU A 307 -10.41 8.56 -15.79
CA GLU A 307 -10.79 9.98 -15.95
C GLU A 307 -9.93 10.91 -15.07
N GLY A 308 -9.04 10.34 -14.26
CA GLY A 308 -8.20 11.04 -13.31
C GLY A 308 -8.86 11.27 -11.95
N THR A 309 -8.04 11.26 -10.93
CA THR A 309 -8.39 11.59 -9.55
C THR A 309 -7.20 12.26 -8.88
N TYR A 310 -7.41 12.95 -7.77
CA TYR A 310 -6.30 13.23 -6.89
C TYR A 310 -5.89 11.93 -6.18
N ALA A 311 -4.59 11.67 -6.08
CA ALA A 311 -4.06 10.47 -5.46
C ALA A 311 -2.80 10.80 -4.66
N TYR A 312 -2.68 10.19 -3.48
CA TYR A 312 -1.45 10.15 -2.70
C TYR A 312 -0.54 9.03 -3.21
N TYR A 313 0.75 9.21 -3.02
CA TYR A 313 1.74 8.20 -3.38
C TYR A 313 2.66 7.93 -2.19
N ALA A 314 2.83 6.66 -1.85
CA ALA A 314 3.87 6.27 -0.92
C ALA A 314 5.24 6.58 -1.55
N THR A 315 6.13 7.25 -0.82
CA THR A 315 7.40 7.68 -1.40
C THR A 315 8.60 6.90 -0.87
N VAL A 316 9.49 6.56 -1.80
CA VAL A 316 10.76 5.88 -1.55
C VAL A 316 11.89 6.62 -2.26
N ASP A 317 13.12 6.46 -1.76
CA ASP A 317 14.32 6.96 -2.41
C ASP A 317 14.76 6.08 -3.60
N GLU A 318 15.94 6.32 -4.17
CA GLU A 318 16.47 5.58 -5.32
C GLU A 318 16.83 4.12 -4.96
N ASP A 319 17.09 3.85 -3.68
CA ASP A 319 17.41 2.54 -3.15
C ASP A 319 16.16 1.82 -2.58
N HIS A 320 14.97 2.42 -2.79
CA HIS A 320 13.66 1.96 -2.32
C HIS A 320 13.46 2.00 -0.79
N ASN A 321 14.26 2.78 -0.08
CA ASN A 321 13.97 3.09 1.32
C ASN A 321 12.80 4.05 1.43
N GLY A 322 12.00 3.92 2.48
CA GLY A 322 10.93 4.88 2.75
C GLY A 322 11.48 6.31 2.85
N GLN A 323 10.93 7.21 2.05
CA GLN A 323 11.32 8.61 2.01
C GLN A 323 10.22 9.49 2.60
N TYR A 324 10.60 10.39 3.53
CA TYR A 324 9.66 11.35 4.11
C TYR A 324 8.89 12.13 3.02
N PRO A 325 7.57 12.32 3.13
CA PRO A 325 6.70 12.03 4.28
C PRO A 325 6.14 10.60 4.32
N TYR A 326 6.68 9.66 3.58
CA TYR A 326 6.32 8.25 3.43
C TYR A 326 4.96 8.05 2.76
N PHE A 327 3.87 8.57 3.33
CA PHE A 327 2.53 8.62 2.75
C PHE A 327 2.14 10.09 2.51
N PHE A 328 1.57 10.76 3.50
CA PHE A 328 1.17 12.15 3.36
C PHE A 328 1.20 12.88 4.71
N PRO A 329 1.66 14.15 4.75
CA PRO A 329 1.75 14.91 6.00
C PRO A 329 0.43 15.62 6.36
N ALA A 330 -0.45 15.78 5.39
CA ALA A 330 -1.75 16.45 5.53
C ALA A 330 -2.74 15.92 4.49
N TYR A 331 -4.02 15.98 4.81
CA TYR A 331 -5.10 15.66 3.88
C TYR A 331 -5.34 16.81 2.92
N ARG A 332 -5.48 16.48 1.64
CA ARG A 332 -5.87 17.40 0.57
C ARG A 332 -7.38 17.67 0.60
N GLY A 333 -8.15 16.66 0.97
CA GLY A 333 -9.61 16.68 0.96
C GLY A 333 -10.23 16.98 2.32
N VAL A 334 -11.56 16.96 2.31
CA VAL A 334 -12.36 16.98 3.55
C VAL A 334 -12.25 15.65 4.25
N VAL A 335 -11.77 15.63 5.49
CA VAL A 335 -11.46 14.41 6.22
C VAL A 335 -12.62 13.94 7.10
N GLU A 336 -12.89 12.63 7.11
CA GLU A 336 -13.85 11.99 8.01
C GLU A 336 -13.21 11.74 9.37
N THR A 337 -13.51 12.63 10.31
CA THR A 337 -12.88 12.66 11.64
C THR A 337 -13.32 11.54 12.57
N ASP A 338 -14.46 10.88 12.30
CA ASP A 338 -14.95 9.74 13.09
C ASP A 338 -14.08 8.49 12.96
N ASN A 339 -13.23 8.46 11.92
CA ASN A 339 -12.18 7.45 11.77
C ASN A 339 -11.06 7.60 12.82
N PHE A 340 -10.91 8.77 13.44
CA PHE A 340 -9.92 8.97 14.48
C PHE A 340 -10.37 8.32 15.78
N GLY A 341 -9.63 7.35 16.27
CA GLY A 341 -9.95 6.64 17.50
C GLY A 341 -10.00 7.57 18.72
N GLY A 342 -11.00 7.39 19.55
CA GLY A 342 -11.33 8.22 20.71
C GLY A 342 -10.55 7.90 22.00
N GLY A 343 -9.20 7.82 21.98
CA GLY A 343 -8.40 7.61 23.19
C GLY A 343 -7.66 8.87 23.62
N PRO A 344 -7.62 9.20 24.92
CA PRO A 344 -6.78 10.27 25.44
C PRO A 344 -5.32 9.78 25.50
N GLY A 345 -4.46 10.28 24.64
CA GLY A 345 -3.03 10.03 24.73
C GLY A 345 -2.32 10.08 23.39
N PRO A 346 -0.99 10.20 23.40
CA PRO A 346 -0.19 10.04 22.20
C PRO A 346 -0.37 8.61 21.66
N GLY A 347 -0.91 8.49 20.46
CA GLY A 347 -1.19 7.20 19.85
C GLY A 347 -2.63 6.70 20.01
N GLY A 348 -3.59 7.57 20.34
CA GLY A 348 -5.05 7.35 20.45
C GLY A 348 -5.45 5.89 20.67
N GLY A 349 -6.23 5.59 21.68
CA GLY A 349 -6.68 4.22 21.96
C GLY A 349 -7.31 3.59 20.71
N GLY A 350 -7.15 2.27 20.54
CA GLY A 350 -7.71 1.53 19.42
C GLY A 350 -9.21 1.78 19.19
N GLY A 351 -9.65 1.51 17.98
CA GLY A 351 -11.03 1.70 17.56
C GLY A 351 -11.27 2.98 16.76
N THR A 352 -12.48 3.10 16.26
CA THR A 352 -13.00 4.26 15.55
C THR A 352 -14.27 4.74 16.24
N ASN A 353 -14.72 5.97 15.97
CA ASN A 353 -15.99 6.50 16.46
C ASN A 353 -17.12 6.38 15.42
N VAL A 354 -16.85 5.73 14.31
CA VAL A 354 -17.79 5.59 13.19
C VAL A 354 -19.01 4.80 13.62
N THR A 355 -20.17 5.28 13.25
CA THR A 355 -21.46 4.59 13.36
C THR A 355 -22.16 4.63 12.02
N ILE A 356 -22.85 3.56 11.64
CA ILE A 356 -23.62 3.52 10.41
C ILE A 356 -25.06 3.93 10.74
N ASP A 357 -25.39 5.19 10.44
CA ASP A 357 -26.71 5.80 10.72
C ASP A 357 -27.61 5.86 9.48
N GLU A 358 -27.20 5.25 8.38
CA GLU A 358 -27.88 5.25 7.08
C GLU A 358 -28.11 3.84 6.55
N ALA A 359 -28.91 3.73 5.50
CA ALA A 359 -29.11 2.45 4.82
C ALA A 359 -27.88 2.10 4.01
N VAL A 360 -27.35 0.90 4.21
CA VAL A 360 -26.17 0.39 3.51
C VAL A 360 -26.46 -0.92 2.81
N GLU A 361 -25.73 -1.15 1.73
CA GLU A 361 -25.66 -2.43 1.04
C GLU A 361 -24.34 -3.13 1.38
N THR A 362 -24.36 -4.47 1.35
CA THR A 362 -23.13 -5.25 1.53
C THR A 362 -22.48 -5.47 0.18
N TRP A 363 -21.20 -5.17 0.08
CA TRP A 363 -20.39 -5.48 -1.09
C TRP A 363 -20.10 -6.99 -1.15
N THR A 364 -20.56 -7.66 -2.20
CA THR A 364 -20.41 -9.12 -2.35
C THR A 364 -19.31 -9.53 -3.34
N GLY A 365 -18.47 -8.59 -3.75
CA GLY A 365 -17.34 -8.89 -4.64
C GLY A 365 -17.68 -9.14 -6.10
N SER A 366 -18.94 -8.95 -6.51
CA SER A 366 -19.32 -9.13 -7.91
C SER A 366 -19.50 -7.80 -8.63
N VAL A 367 -18.43 -7.22 -9.14
CA VAL A 367 -18.54 -6.28 -10.26
C VAL A 367 -18.61 -7.10 -11.54
N SER A 368 -19.75 -7.05 -12.21
CA SER A 368 -19.81 -7.52 -13.59
C SER A 368 -18.94 -6.60 -14.45
N GLY A 369 -17.69 -6.98 -14.69
CA GLY A 369 -16.93 -6.31 -15.72
C GLY A 369 -15.43 -6.18 -15.63
N VAL A 370 -14.78 -6.24 -14.48
CA VAL A 370 -13.33 -6.35 -14.42
C VAL A 370 -12.96 -7.32 -13.30
N SER A 371 -12.69 -8.55 -13.69
CA SER A 371 -12.00 -9.49 -12.81
C SER A 371 -10.55 -8.99 -12.67
N GLN A 372 -10.27 -8.13 -11.69
CA GLN A 372 -8.94 -8.15 -11.12
C GLN A 372 -8.85 -9.48 -10.37
N THR A 373 -8.36 -10.49 -11.05
CA THR A 373 -7.74 -11.63 -10.41
C THR A 373 -6.51 -11.07 -9.71
N LEU A 374 -6.67 -10.57 -8.48
CA LEU A 374 -5.57 -10.58 -7.53
C LEU A 374 -5.05 -12.00 -7.58
N ASN A 375 -3.76 -12.14 -7.89
CA ASN A 375 -3.11 -13.41 -8.09
C ASN A 375 -3.40 -14.37 -6.93
N GLN A 376 -4.50 -15.13 -7.01
CA GLN A 376 -4.43 -16.49 -6.51
C GLN A 376 -3.22 -17.07 -7.25
N PRO A 377 -2.22 -17.64 -6.57
CA PRO A 377 -1.16 -18.32 -7.28
C PRO A 377 -1.87 -19.22 -8.27
N ALA A 378 -1.64 -18.98 -9.56
CA ALA A 378 -2.30 -19.73 -10.60
C ALA A 378 -2.09 -21.19 -10.22
N ASP A 379 -3.17 -22.01 -10.21
CA ASP A 379 -3.02 -23.44 -9.89
C ASP A 379 -1.95 -24.08 -10.75
N PHE A 380 -1.52 -23.38 -11.83
CA PHE A 380 -0.37 -23.72 -12.65
C PHE A 380 0.47 -22.48 -12.96
N TYR A 381 1.77 -22.65 -13.08
CA TYR A 381 2.72 -21.58 -13.42
C TYR A 381 3.81 -22.08 -14.39
N ALA A 382 4.34 -21.14 -15.19
CA ALA A 382 5.40 -21.40 -16.15
C ALA A 382 6.79 -21.22 -15.51
N TYR A 383 7.74 -22.14 -15.79
CA TYR A 383 9.14 -22.01 -15.36
C TYR A 383 10.13 -22.62 -16.36
N PRO A 384 11.37 -22.12 -16.45
CA PRO A 384 11.78 -20.82 -15.90
C PRO A 384 10.97 -19.70 -16.53
N ASN A 385 10.75 -18.64 -15.81
CA ASN A 385 10.09 -17.44 -16.31
C ASN A 385 10.82 -16.22 -15.72
N PRO A 386 11.55 -15.43 -16.50
CA PRO A 386 11.64 -15.48 -17.97
C PRO A 386 12.29 -16.74 -18.55
N VAL A 387 11.87 -17.11 -19.74
CA VAL A 387 12.33 -18.28 -20.48
C VAL A 387 13.13 -17.88 -21.73
N ARG A 388 14.08 -18.75 -22.18
CA ARG A 388 14.80 -18.55 -23.47
C ARG A 388 14.37 -19.56 -24.52
N ASP A 389 14.44 -20.85 -24.20
CA ASP A 389 14.24 -21.90 -25.20
C ASP A 389 13.11 -22.88 -24.85
N VAL A 390 13.04 -23.31 -23.59
CA VAL A 390 12.12 -24.36 -23.15
C VAL A 390 11.40 -23.93 -21.88
N VAL A 391 10.08 -23.89 -21.95
CA VAL A 391 9.20 -23.65 -20.80
C VAL A 391 8.64 -24.96 -20.28
N ARG A 392 8.47 -25.07 -19.00
CA ARG A 392 7.72 -26.11 -18.29
C ARG A 392 6.63 -25.47 -17.46
N PHE A 393 5.65 -26.25 -17.09
CA PHE A 393 4.59 -25.81 -16.20
C PHE A 393 4.54 -26.73 -14.97
N ALA A 394 4.22 -26.15 -13.83
CA ALA A 394 4.03 -26.86 -12.56
C ALA A 394 2.74 -26.38 -11.88
N GLY A 395 2.37 -27.07 -10.80
CA GLY A 395 1.10 -26.87 -10.13
C GLY A 395 0.03 -27.84 -10.66
N ILE A 396 -1.24 -27.48 -10.52
CA ILE A 396 -2.37 -28.26 -11.05
C ILE A 396 -2.51 -27.93 -12.53
N LEU A 397 -1.94 -28.78 -13.40
CA LEU A 397 -1.96 -28.53 -14.84
C LEU A 397 -3.37 -28.67 -15.41
N PRO A 398 -3.89 -27.65 -16.10
CA PRO A 398 -5.17 -27.72 -16.78
C PRO A 398 -5.13 -28.72 -17.95
N GLU A 399 -6.28 -29.23 -18.35
CA GLU A 399 -6.36 -30.16 -19.50
C GLU A 399 -5.81 -29.52 -20.77
N ARG A 400 -6.06 -28.22 -20.94
CA ARG A 400 -5.66 -27.46 -22.12
C ARG A 400 -5.44 -25.98 -21.79
N VAL A 401 -4.35 -25.45 -22.30
CA VAL A 401 -3.99 -24.02 -22.24
C VAL A 401 -3.91 -23.44 -23.65
N GLU A 402 -4.51 -22.29 -23.87
CA GLU A 402 -4.25 -21.47 -25.06
C GLU A 402 -3.29 -20.35 -24.74
N VAL A 403 -2.38 -20.08 -25.67
CA VAL A 403 -1.33 -19.07 -25.53
C VAL A 403 -1.62 -17.92 -26.47
N TYR A 404 -1.65 -16.73 -25.91
CA TYR A 404 -1.95 -15.49 -26.63
C TYR A 404 -0.74 -14.57 -26.63
N ASP A 405 -0.48 -13.92 -27.75
CA ASP A 405 0.52 -12.86 -27.82
C ASP A 405 -0.03 -11.53 -27.27
N ALA A 406 0.84 -10.51 -27.18
CA ALA A 406 0.47 -9.18 -26.68
C ALA A 406 -0.62 -8.47 -27.51
N MET A 407 -0.96 -8.96 -28.69
CA MET A 407 -2.07 -8.47 -29.52
C MET A 407 -3.36 -9.27 -29.34
N GLY A 408 -3.39 -10.20 -28.37
CA GLY A 408 -4.54 -11.07 -28.11
C GLY A 408 -4.77 -12.16 -29.15
N ARG A 409 -3.79 -12.47 -30.01
CA ARG A 409 -3.90 -13.56 -31.00
C ARG A 409 -3.47 -14.87 -30.37
N CYS A 410 -4.29 -15.91 -30.50
CA CYS A 410 -3.90 -17.25 -30.08
C CYS A 410 -2.77 -17.77 -30.99
N VAL A 411 -1.59 -18.00 -30.41
CA VAL A 411 -0.38 -18.45 -31.11
C VAL A 411 -0.05 -19.91 -30.89
N ALA A 412 -0.59 -20.51 -29.83
CA ALA A 412 -0.46 -21.95 -29.56
C ALA A 412 -1.59 -22.48 -28.66
N SER A 413 -1.70 -23.80 -28.63
CA SER A 413 -2.57 -24.50 -27.68
C SER A 413 -1.87 -25.77 -27.21
N TRP A 414 -1.78 -25.96 -25.88
CA TRP A 414 -1.04 -27.04 -25.24
C TRP A 414 -1.94 -27.89 -24.35
N SER A 415 -1.72 -29.20 -24.41
CA SER A 415 -2.38 -30.14 -23.50
C SER A 415 -1.57 -30.33 -22.21
N ALA A 416 -2.21 -30.83 -21.14
CA ALA A 416 -1.53 -31.15 -19.87
C ALA A 416 -0.29 -32.02 -20.07
N THR A 417 -0.37 -33.05 -20.96
CA THR A 417 0.76 -33.93 -21.25
C THR A 417 1.93 -33.18 -21.87
N ALA A 418 1.67 -32.26 -22.80
CA ALA A 418 2.71 -31.45 -23.44
C ALA A 418 3.37 -30.48 -22.43
N MET A 419 2.57 -29.84 -21.61
CA MET A 419 3.07 -28.92 -20.58
C MET A 419 3.98 -29.61 -19.56
N GLY A 420 3.69 -30.85 -19.17
CA GLY A 420 4.52 -31.62 -18.24
C GLY A 420 5.86 -32.09 -18.82
N GLN A 421 5.98 -32.18 -20.14
CA GLN A 421 7.23 -32.63 -20.82
C GLN A 421 8.21 -31.50 -21.14
N GLY A 422 7.77 -30.26 -21.07
CA GLY A 422 8.51 -29.09 -21.50
C GLY A 422 8.32 -28.77 -22.99
N LEU A 423 8.10 -27.51 -23.27
CA LEU A 423 7.70 -27.00 -24.58
C LEU A 423 8.80 -26.12 -25.15
N SER A 424 9.23 -26.42 -26.39
CA SER A 424 10.18 -25.57 -27.07
C SER A 424 9.51 -24.32 -27.60
N LEU A 425 10.11 -23.17 -27.35
CA LEU A 425 9.73 -21.86 -27.85
C LEU A 425 10.68 -21.38 -28.95
N THR A 426 11.50 -22.26 -29.50
CA THR A 426 12.45 -21.93 -30.55
C THR A 426 11.74 -21.33 -31.76
N GLY A 427 12.15 -20.13 -32.17
CA GLY A 427 11.54 -19.40 -33.28
C GLY A 427 10.35 -18.50 -32.91
N TRP A 428 10.01 -18.44 -31.64
CA TRP A 428 9.03 -17.46 -31.17
C TRP A 428 9.70 -16.08 -31.01
N PRO A 429 8.97 -15.00 -31.32
CA PRO A 429 9.46 -13.66 -31.02
C PRO A 429 9.63 -13.46 -29.49
N ALA A 430 10.68 -12.74 -29.11
CA ALA A 430 10.80 -12.28 -27.72
C ALA A 430 9.61 -11.39 -27.35
N GLY A 431 9.09 -11.56 -26.13
CA GLY A 431 7.92 -10.82 -25.68
C GLY A 431 7.15 -11.54 -24.57
N THR A 432 6.03 -10.95 -24.21
CA THR A 432 5.13 -11.48 -23.18
C THR A 432 3.97 -12.22 -23.83
N TYR A 433 3.64 -13.38 -23.28
CA TYR A 433 2.54 -14.23 -23.72
C TYR A 433 1.64 -14.56 -22.53
N CYS A 434 0.34 -14.62 -22.76
CA CYS A 434 -0.64 -15.06 -21.77
C CYS A 434 -1.03 -16.52 -22.02
N CYS A 435 -0.80 -17.40 -21.06
CA CYS A 435 -1.20 -18.81 -21.09
C CYS A 435 -2.48 -18.96 -20.30
N LYS A 436 -3.62 -19.20 -20.96
CA LYS A 436 -4.95 -19.22 -20.37
C LYS A 436 -5.56 -20.63 -20.35
N ASP A 437 -6.00 -21.09 -19.19
CA ASP A 437 -6.87 -22.25 -19.05
C ASP A 437 -8.29 -21.90 -19.53
N LEU A 438 -8.79 -22.63 -20.51
CA LEU A 438 -10.10 -22.40 -21.07
C LEU A 438 -11.25 -22.91 -20.18
N THR A 439 -10.95 -23.78 -19.22
CA THR A 439 -11.95 -24.39 -18.35
C THR A 439 -12.27 -23.50 -17.15
N THR A 440 -11.24 -23.00 -16.49
CA THR A 440 -11.36 -22.20 -15.27
C THR A 440 -11.23 -20.70 -15.54
N GLY A 441 -10.64 -20.32 -16.68
CA GLY A 441 -10.30 -18.94 -17.00
C GLY A 441 -9.01 -18.46 -16.35
N GLN A 442 -8.37 -19.27 -15.50
CA GLN A 442 -7.07 -18.96 -14.90
C GLN A 442 -6.00 -18.77 -15.97
N HIS A 443 -5.01 -17.93 -15.70
CA HIS A 443 -3.93 -17.65 -16.63
C HIS A 443 -2.60 -17.45 -15.90
N THR A 444 -1.52 -17.70 -16.61
CA THR A 444 -0.16 -17.37 -16.18
C THR A 444 0.57 -16.65 -17.30
N MET A 445 1.43 -15.72 -16.92
CA MET A 445 2.24 -14.98 -17.90
C MET A 445 3.51 -15.75 -18.22
N LEU A 446 3.95 -15.68 -19.47
CA LEU A 446 5.18 -16.27 -19.95
C LEU A 446 6.00 -15.17 -20.62
N ILE A 447 7.20 -14.91 -20.12
CA ILE A 447 8.11 -13.91 -20.66
C ILE A 447 9.21 -14.63 -21.42
N LEU A 448 9.30 -14.40 -22.73
CA LEU A 448 10.33 -14.98 -23.60
C LEU A 448 11.44 -13.94 -23.87
N HIS A 449 12.63 -14.24 -23.37
CA HIS A 449 13.83 -13.43 -23.66
C HIS A 449 14.45 -13.82 -25.01
N PRO A 450 15.13 -12.85 -25.67
CA PRO A 450 15.86 -13.07 -26.90
C PRO A 450 16.99 -14.11 -26.79
#